data_8ce5aa6922cf1d59af27744a39cf36ae
#
_entry.id   8ce5aa6922cf1d59af27744a39cf36ae
#
_cell.length_a   1.000
_cell.length_b   1.000
_cell.length_c   1.000
_cell.angle_alpha   90.00
_cell.angle_beta   90.00
_cell.angle_gamma   90.00
#
_symmetry.space_group_name_H-M   'P 1'
#
loop_
_entity.id
_entity.type
_entity.pdbx_description
1 polymer ?
#
loop_
_entity_poly.entity_id
_entity_poly.type
_entity_poly.pdbx_seq_one_letter_code
_entity_poly.pdbx_strand_id
1 'polypeptide(L)'
;MLNIGICDDRLLCRLLLETFIHLYEEEKGVLFDIYQFGSGEELLEELNKRDIIFDLLFLDNSMNKLTGLETAKQIRQSDSMSTCSIVFVTSADDHKQFMQVQPLQVVCKPGTQERIDAILDNVLAQKA
;
A
#
# COMPACT_ATOMS: atom_id res chain seq x y z
N MET A 1 -9.05 -14.28 -2.15
CA MET A 1 -9.16 -12.82 -2.13
C MET A 1 -7.79 -12.19 -1.88
N LEU A 2 -7.47 -11.12 -2.59
CA LEU A 2 -6.20 -10.44 -2.35
C LEU A 2 -6.27 -9.62 -1.08
N ASN A 3 -5.16 -9.56 -0.35
CA ASN A 3 -5.02 -8.77 0.86
C ASN A 3 -4.35 -7.45 0.54
N ILE A 4 -4.99 -6.34 0.91
CA ILE A 4 -4.49 -4.99 0.68
C ILE A 4 -4.29 -4.31 2.03
N GLY A 5 -3.10 -3.77 2.24
CA GLY A 5 -2.80 -2.98 3.42
C GLY A 5 -2.72 -1.50 3.07
N ILE A 6 -3.24 -0.65 3.93
CA ILE A 6 -3.17 0.81 3.80
C ILE A 6 -2.49 1.35 5.05
N CYS A 7 -1.35 1.99 4.88
CA CYS A 7 -0.56 2.51 6.00
C CYS A 7 -0.36 4.01 5.84
N ASP A 8 -1.01 4.77 6.72
CA ASP A 8 -0.97 6.23 6.71
C ASP A 8 -1.36 6.69 8.11
N ASP A 9 -0.66 7.68 8.68
CA ASP A 9 -0.97 8.16 10.02
C ASP A 9 -2.19 9.07 10.07
N ARG A 10 -2.78 9.41 8.92
CA ARG A 10 -3.98 10.25 8.84
C ARG A 10 -5.19 9.39 8.50
N LEU A 11 -6.13 9.36 9.44
CA LEU A 11 -7.35 8.57 9.27
C LEU A 11 -8.11 8.94 7.98
N LEU A 12 -8.23 10.24 7.68
CA LEU A 12 -8.97 10.66 6.49
C LEU A 12 -8.33 10.16 5.21
N CYS A 13 -7.00 10.11 5.16
CA CYS A 13 -6.29 9.59 3.99
C CYS A 13 -6.56 8.10 3.81
N ARG A 14 -6.55 7.34 4.90
CA ARG A 14 -6.86 5.91 4.85
C ARG A 14 -8.29 5.66 4.37
N LEU A 15 -9.25 6.44 4.90
CA LEU A 15 -10.66 6.29 4.52
C LEU A 15 -10.90 6.65 3.06
N LEU A 16 -10.23 7.68 2.56
CA LEU A 16 -10.37 8.08 1.16
C LEU A 16 -9.85 6.97 0.24
N LEU A 17 -8.68 6.42 0.55
CA LEU A 17 -8.11 5.36 -0.26
C LEU A 17 -8.99 4.10 -0.21
N GLU A 18 -9.48 3.74 0.96
CA GLU A 18 -10.40 2.61 1.08
C GLU A 18 -11.68 2.82 0.28
N THR A 19 -12.19 4.06 0.24
CA THR A 19 -13.36 4.40 -0.57
C THR A 19 -13.08 4.16 -2.05
N PHE A 20 -11.92 4.58 -2.54
CA PHE A 20 -11.53 4.31 -3.93
C PHE A 20 -11.51 2.82 -4.22
N ILE A 21 -11.00 2.02 -3.29
CA ILE A 21 -10.94 0.57 -3.46
C ILE A 21 -12.34 -0.03 -3.46
N HIS A 22 -13.22 0.41 -2.59
CA HIS A 22 -14.61 -0.08 -2.56
C HIS A 22 -15.36 0.26 -3.83
N LEU A 23 -15.15 1.43 -4.40
CA LEU A 23 -15.77 1.80 -5.69
C LEU A 23 -15.27 0.90 -6.81
N TYR A 24 -13.97 0.55 -6.79
CA TYR A 24 -13.43 -0.40 -7.75
C TYR A 24 -14.06 -1.78 -7.59
N GLU A 25 -14.19 -2.25 -6.34
CA GLU A 25 -14.82 -3.55 -6.07
C GLU A 25 -16.22 -3.62 -6.64
N GLU A 26 -16.99 -2.56 -6.41
CA GLU A 26 -18.38 -2.48 -6.88
C GLU A 26 -18.45 -2.48 -8.40
N GLU A 27 -17.61 -1.71 -9.06
CA GLU A 27 -17.59 -1.61 -10.51
C GLU A 27 -17.14 -2.90 -11.18
N LYS A 28 -16.10 -3.54 -10.65
CA LYS A 28 -15.50 -4.73 -11.26
C LYS A 28 -16.06 -6.06 -10.77
N GLY A 29 -16.88 -6.05 -9.74
CA GLY A 29 -17.44 -7.28 -9.19
C GLY A 29 -16.40 -8.15 -8.50
N VAL A 30 -15.41 -7.54 -7.85
CA VAL A 30 -14.37 -8.24 -7.09
C VAL A 30 -14.39 -7.78 -5.65
N LEU A 31 -13.80 -8.56 -4.75
CA LEU A 31 -13.67 -8.18 -3.35
C LEU A 31 -12.23 -8.36 -2.89
N PHE A 32 -11.79 -7.47 -2.00
CA PHE A 32 -10.48 -7.54 -1.37
C PHE A 32 -10.64 -7.58 0.15
N ASP A 33 -9.64 -8.13 0.82
CA ASP A 33 -9.52 -7.99 2.27
C ASP A 33 -8.64 -6.76 2.52
N ILE A 34 -9.20 -5.75 3.17
CA ILE A 34 -8.53 -4.46 3.36
C ILE A 34 -8.20 -4.27 4.84
N TYR A 35 -6.94 -3.93 5.12
CA TYR A 35 -6.44 -3.70 6.47
C TYR A 35 -5.83 -2.31 6.55
N GLN A 36 -6.10 -1.57 7.62
CA GLN A 36 -5.58 -0.23 7.83
C GLN A 36 -4.60 -0.21 8.99
N PHE A 37 -3.53 0.56 8.82
CA PHE A 37 -2.49 0.75 9.83
C PHE A 37 -2.20 2.24 9.96
N GLY A 38 -2.10 2.72 11.20
CA GLY A 38 -1.81 4.12 11.49
C GLY A 38 -0.33 4.45 11.54
N SER A 39 0.55 3.46 11.42
CA SER A 39 2.00 3.66 11.47
C SER A 39 2.73 2.50 10.82
N GLY A 40 4.00 2.73 10.45
CA GLY A 40 4.85 1.68 9.93
C GLY A 40 5.10 0.60 10.97
N GLU A 41 5.19 1.00 12.25
CA GLU A 41 5.39 0.07 13.36
C GLU A 41 4.21 -0.91 13.47
N GLU A 42 2.99 -0.41 13.37
CA GLU A 42 1.80 -1.27 13.41
C GLU A 42 1.81 -2.29 12.28
N LEU A 43 2.15 -1.84 11.08
CA LEU A 43 2.21 -2.71 9.92
C LEU A 43 3.26 -3.80 10.12
N LEU A 44 4.47 -3.42 10.55
CA LEU A 44 5.55 -4.38 10.76
C LEU A 44 5.22 -5.37 11.86
N GLU A 45 4.55 -4.92 12.92
CA GLU A 45 4.12 -5.79 13.99
C GLU A 45 3.14 -6.85 13.48
N GLU A 46 2.19 -6.46 12.63
CA GLU A 46 1.25 -7.41 12.03
C GLU A 46 1.96 -8.42 11.12
N LEU A 47 2.93 -7.96 10.35
CA LEU A 47 3.71 -8.85 9.49
C LEU A 47 4.53 -9.86 10.29
N ASN A 48 5.03 -9.45 11.47
CA ASN A 48 5.79 -10.35 12.34
C ASN A 48 4.94 -11.46 12.93
N LYS A 49 3.64 -11.26 13.05
CA LYS A 49 2.72 -12.30 13.50
C LYS A 49 2.47 -13.36 12.43
N ARG A 50 2.78 -13.04 11.17
CA ARG A 50 2.65 -13.94 10.01
C ARG A 50 1.25 -14.46 9.75
N ASP A 51 0.24 -13.78 10.25
CA ASP A 51 -1.14 -14.20 10.04
C ASP A 51 -1.65 -13.80 8.67
N ILE A 52 -1.07 -12.73 8.08
CA ILE A 52 -1.54 -12.16 6.82
C ILE A 52 -0.35 -11.95 5.88
N ILE A 53 -0.53 -12.35 4.63
CA ILE A 53 0.42 -12.04 3.57
C ILE A 53 -0.26 -11.03 2.66
N PHE A 54 0.32 -9.85 2.54
CA PHE A 54 -0.23 -8.78 1.72
C PHE A 54 0.20 -8.92 0.27
N ASP A 55 -0.76 -8.75 -0.63
CA ASP A 55 -0.50 -8.72 -2.08
C ASP A 55 -0.16 -7.32 -2.54
N LEU A 56 -0.72 -6.31 -1.87
CA LEU A 56 -0.51 -4.92 -2.21
C LEU A 56 -0.48 -4.10 -0.93
N LEU A 57 0.49 -3.20 -0.83
CA LEU A 57 0.59 -2.26 0.28
C LEU A 57 0.64 -0.83 -0.25
N PHE A 58 -0.24 0.01 0.27
CA PHE A 58 -0.18 1.45 0.05
C PHE A 58 0.50 2.08 1.26
N LEU A 59 1.59 2.79 1.04
CA LEU A 59 2.38 3.39 2.12
C LEU A 59 2.49 4.89 1.94
N ASP A 60 2.12 5.65 2.96
CA ASP A 60 2.44 7.07 3.03
C ASP A 60 3.88 7.20 3.53
N ASN A 61 4.66 8.11 2.95
CA ASN A 61 6.04 8.31 3.40
C ASN A 61 6.13 9.21 4.63
N SER A 62 5.24 10.20 4.73
CA SER A 62 5.31 11.21 5.80
C SER A 62 4.62 10.73 7.07
N MET A 63 5.17 9.70 7.69
CA MET A 63 4.66 9.18 8.95
C MET A 63 5.64 9.55 10.08
N ASN A 64 5.14 9.53 11.31
CA ASN A 64 5.97 9.91 12.47
C ASN A 64 7.13 8.93 12.62
N LYS A 65 7.57 8.35 13.46
CA LYS A 65 8.73 7.48 13.68
C LYS A 65 9.29 6.87 12.41
N LEU A 66 8.71 5.77 11.91
CA LEU A 66 9.19 5.16 10.66
C LEU A 66 8.49 5.81 9.47
N THR A 67 9.29 6.25 8.50
CA THR A 67 8.74 6.72 7.23
C THR A 67 8.24 5.53 6.41
N GLY A 68 7.46 5.81 5.36
CA GLY A 68 7.05 4.76 4.43
C GLY A 68 8.23 4.07 3.79
N LEU A 69 9.27 4.83 3.42
CA LEU A 69 10.47 4.26 2.83
C LEU A 69 11.19 3.32 3.80
N GLU A 70 11.36 3.71 5.05
CA GLU A 70 11.98 2.87 6.06
C GLU A 70 11.17 1.60 6.29
N THR A 71 9.86 1.72 6.33
CA THR A 71 8.95 0.58 6.47
C THR A 71 9.11 -0.37 5.28
N ALA A 72 9.14 0.17 4.06
CA ALA A 72 9.29 -0.62 2.86
C ALA A 72 10.63 -1.36 2.81
N LYS A 73 11.71 -0.71 3.28
CA LYS A 73 13.01 -1.37 3.34
C LYS A 73 12.98 -2.61 4.22
N GLN A 74 12.32 -2.53 5.36
CA GLN A 74 12.19 -3.68 6.25
C GLN A 74 11.32 -4.77 5.63
N ILE A 75 10.27 -4.39 4.91
CA ILE A 75 9.41 -5.35 4.21
C ILE A 75 10.21 -6.10 3.15
N ARG A 76 11.05 -5.40 2.39
CA ARG A 76 11.85 -6.03 1.34
C ARG A 76 12.91 -7.00 1.88
N GLN A 77 13.27 -6.86 3.16
CA GLN A 77 14.20 -7.77 3.82
C GLN A 77 13.51 -9.01 4.37
N SER A 78 12.19 -9.01 4.41
CA SER A 78 11.41 -10.15 4.91
C SER A 78 11.31 -11.22 3.84
N ASP A 79 11.55 -12.48 4.21
CA ASP A 79 11.46 -13.60 3.26
C ASP A 79 10.05 -13.80 2.71
N SER A 80 9.04 -13.59 3.54
CA SER A 80 7.64 -13.85 3.15
C SER A 80 7.02 -12.69 2.38
N MET A 81 7.53 -11.46 2.53
CA MET A 81 6.90 -10.26 1.99
C MET A 81 7.79 -9.50 1.00
N SER A 82 8.96 -10.06 0.66
CA SER A 82 9.93 -9.37 -0.20
C SER A 82 9.41 -9.08 -1.61
N THR A 83 8.38 -9.80 -2.05
CA THR A 83 7.84 -9.66 -3.42
C THR A 83 6.46 -9.02 -3.47
N CYS A 84 5.92 -8.52 -2.34
CA CYS A 84 4.63 -7.87 -2.37
C CYS A 84 4.71 -6.55 -3.17
N SER A 85 3.61 -6.17 -3.80
CA SER A 85 3.54 -4.90 -4.51
C SER A 85 3.41 -3.75 -3.53
N ILE A 86 4.28 -2.76 -3.65
CA ILE A 86 4.27 -1.57 -2.80
C ILE A 86 3.97 -0.35 -3.66
N VAL A 87 3.01 0.45 -3.22
CA VAL A 87 2.68 1.73 -3.85
C VAL A 87 2.82 2.81 -2.78
N PHE A 88 3.67 3.80 -3.07
CA PHE A 88 3.75 4.97 -2.19
C PHE A 88 2.69 5.98 -2.60
N VAL A 89 1.99 6.53 -1.62
CA VAL A 89 1.07 7.65 -1.82
C VAL A 89 1.63 8.79 -0.99
N THR A 90 2.21 9.78 -1.64
CA THR A 90 3.01 10.79 -0.96
C THR A 90 2.84 12.17 -1.60
N SER A 91 3.05 13.23 -0.81
CA SER A 91 3.12 14.60 -1.33
C SER A 91 4.54 15.03 -1.68
N ALA A 92 5.53 14.14 -1.51
CA ALA A 92 6.91 14.45 -1.87
C ALA A 92 7.08 14.58 -3.39
N ASP A 93 7.88 15.55 -3.82
CA ASP A 93 8.13 15.80 -5.24
C ASP A 93 9.22 14.89 -5.81
N ASP A 94 10.24 14.57 -5.02
CA ASP A 94 11.35 13.74 -5.47
C ASP A 94 11.05 12.27 -5.16
N HIS A 95 10.84 11.49 -6.20
CA HIS A 95 10.49 10.09 -6.09
C HIS A 95 11.67 9.13 -6.24
N LYS A 96 12.88 9.67 -6.49
CA LYS A 96 14.06 8.81 -6.71
C LYS A 96 14.37 7.92 -5.52
N GLN A 97 14.21 8.44 -4.31
CA GLN A 97 14.50 7.70 -3.10
C GLN A 97 13.67 6.42 -2.98
N PHE A 98 12.46 6.40 -3.54
CA PHE A 98 11.58 5.24 -3.44
C PHE A 98 12.00 4.09 -4.36
N MET A 99 12.77 4.37 -5.39
CA MET A 99 13.17 3.34 -6.36
C MET A 99 14.04 2.25 -5.74
N GLN A 100 14.71 2.54 -4.63
CA GLN A 100 15.58 1.56 -3.96
C GLN A 100 14.80 0.37 -3.38
N VAL A 101 13.50 0.50 -3.20
CA VAL A 101 12.65 -0.61 -2.71
C VAL A 101 11.75 -1.18 -3.80
N GLN A 102 11.99 -0.80 -5.04
CA GLN A 102 11.29 -1.34 -6.21
C GLN A 102 9.77 -1.27 -6.07
N PRO A 103 9.20 -0.07 -5.89
CA PRO A 103 7.75 0.07 -5.77
C PRO A 103 7.07 -0.21 -7.11
N LEU A 104 5.83 -0.67 -7.05
CA LEU A 104 5.02 -0.79 -8.26
C LEU A 104 4.76 0.58 -8.86
N GLN A 105 4.48 1.56 -8.01
CA GLN A 105 4.22 2.93 -8.45
C GLN A 105 4.37 3.90 -7.26
N VAL A 106 4.64 5.17 -7.58
CA VAL A 106 4.61 6.27 -6.61
C VAL A 106 3.53 7.24 -7.08
N VAL A 107 2.54 7.47 -6.23
CA VAL A 107 1.38 8.31 -6.53
C VAL A 107 1.44 9.58 -5.70
N CYS A 108 1.23 10.73 -6.35
CA CYS A 108 1.16 12.01 -5.64
C CYS A 108 -0.18 12.15 -4.93
N LYS A 109 -0.15 12.62 -3.69
CA LYS A 109 -1.37 12.92 -2.93
C LYS A 109 -2.10 14.13 -3.50
N PRO A 110 -3.43 14.17 -3.49
CA PRO A 110 -4.32 13.07 -3.11
C PRO A 110 -4.53 12.14 -4.29
N GLY A 111 -4.35 10.91 -4.28
CA GLY A 111 -4.55 10.03 -5.41
C GLY A 111 -5.91 10.25 -6.10
N THR A 112 -6.09 9.67 -7.27
CA THR A 112 -7.34 9.74 -8.02
C THR A 112 -7.92 8.35 -8.20
N GLN A 113 -9.24 8.28 -8.42
CA GLN A 113 -9.88 7.00 -8.69
C GLN A 113 -9.23 6.30 -9.89
N GLU A 114 -8.91 7.05 -10.94
CA GLU A 114 -8.30 6.49 -12.14
C GLU A 114 -6.95 5.83 -11.86
N ARG A 115 -6.12 6.49 -11.04
CA ARG A 115 -4.81 5.93 -10.69
C ARG A 115 -4.93 4.70 -9.82
N ILE A 116 -5.84 4.73 -8.85
CA ILE A 116 -6.06 3.58 -7.99
C ILE A 116 -6.61 2.41 -8.79
N ASP A 117 -7.56 2.67 -9.69
CA ASP A 117 -8.11 1.63 -10.57
C ASP A 117 -7.02 0.97 -11.41
N ALA A 118 -6.12 1.78 -11.98
CA ALA A 118 -5.02 1.26 -12.80
C ALA A 118 -4.08 0.38 -11.98
N ILE A 119 -3.80 0.76 -10.74
CA ILE A 119 -2.97 -0.03 -9.84
C ILE A 119 -3.63 -1.37 -9.52
N LEU A 120 -4.92 -1.35 -9.21
CA LEU A 120 -5.66 -2.57 -8.89
C LEU A 120 -5.76 -3.49 -10.10
N ASP A 121 -5.98 -2.93 -11.29
CA ASP A 121 -5.97 -3.71 -12.53
C ASP A 121 -4.62 -4.41 -12.72
N ASN A 122 -3.54 -3.70 -12.46
CA ASN A 122 -2.19 -4.24 -12.60
C ASN A 122 -1.94 -5.39 -11.62
N VAL A 123 -2.30 -5.19 -10.36
CA VAL A 123 -2.09 -6.20 -9.31
C VAL A 123 -2.93 -7.45 -9.60
N LEU A 124 -4.18 -7.28 -10.00
CA LEU A 124 -5.04 -8.42 -10.35
C LEU A 124 -4.47 -9.19 -11.54
N ALA A 125 -3.94 -8.49 -12.54
CA ALA A 125 -3.34 -9.14 -13.71
C ALA A 125 -2.10 -9.94 -13.33
N GLN A 126 -1.29 -9.46 -12.39
CA GLN A 126 -0.10 -10.17 -11.92
C GLN A 126 -0.45 -11.42 -11.11
N LYS A 127 -1.59 -11.42 -10.41
CA LYS A 127 -2.00 -12.53 -9.55
C LYS A 127 -2.92 -13.54 -10.25
N ALA A 128 -3.33 -13.22 -11.46
CA ALA A 128 -4.22 -14.09 -12.24
C ALA A 128 -3.51 -15.33 -12.77
#